data_db77b842e5b13e570b868656d30be8cf
#
_entry.id   db77b842e5b13e570b868656d30be8cf
#
_cell.length_a   1.000
_cell.length_b   1.000
_cell.length_c   1.000
_cell.angle_alpha   90.00
_cell.angle_beta   90.00
_cell.angle_gamma   90.00
#
_symmetry.space_group_name_H-M   'P 1'
#
loop_
_entity.id
_entity.type
_entity.pdbx_description
1 polymer ?
#
loop_
_entity_poly.entity_id
_entity_poly.type
_entity_poly.pdbx_seq_one_letter_code
_entity_poly.pdbx_strand_id
1 'polypeptide(L)'
;VSRCSRGFSLVELLIALALSLIVVLGVVQVFIAAKNTYLSQNAAANMQEDARFVLSKMIQEIRMVGMFGCLETITDSSEKGDFHASQLTPIRWDNGGRKLTLVTADVGGNGDKPDWTVLSDCRDNSTAYSEGRTPAAGQQAFPIRRLTYSFSNNQLLMKGGAAAPQVLVDNVSAFDVSFGLASTATDLAASRYGSNPSDPALIRSVRLSLTLFDPSHRVSDQTFNVVAALRNRLP
;
A
#
# COMPACT_ATOMS: atom_id res chain seq x y z
N VAL A 1 -47.03 58.22 36.73
CA VAL A 1 -46.10 58.43 35.59
C VAL A 1 -46.51 57.52 34.48
N SER A 2 -47.29 57.99 33.48
CA SER A 2 -47.75 57.23 32.31
C SER A 2 -46.57 57.19 31.31
N ARG A 3 -46.01 56.01 31.09
CA ARG A 3 -45.01 55.77 30.01
C ARG A 3 -45.77 55.73 28.69
N CYS A 4 -45.59 56.72 27.84
CA CYS A 4 -46.02 56.71 26.46
C CYS A 4 -45.23 55.60 25.74
N SER A 5 -45.87 54.51 25.41
CA SER A 5 -45.27 53.46 24.48
C SER A 5 -45.28 54.07 23.07
N ARG A 6 -44.09 54.43 22.57
CA ARG A 6 -43.89 54.78 21.16
C ARG A 6 -44.00 53.54 20.32
N GLY A 7 -45.00 53.44 19.45
CA GLY A 7 -45.09 52.33 18.48
C GLY A 7 -44.00 52.41 17.43
N PHE A 8 -43.55 51.28 16.96
CA PHE A 8 -42.54 51.13 15.85
C PHE A 8 -43.18 51.66 14.54
N SER A 9 -42.40 52.43 13.80
CA SER A 9 -42.79 52.86 12.45
C SER A 9 -42.64 51.64 11.46
N LEU A 10 -43.54 51.55 10.49
CA LEU A 10 -43.49 50.53 9.44
C LEU A 10 -42.17 50.56 8.62
N VAL A 11 -41.64 51.82 8.42
CA VAL A 11 -40.36 52.05 7.77
C VAL A 11 -39.18 51.52 8.60
N GLU A 12 -39.21 51.65 9.90
CA GLU A 12 -38.19 51.16 10.83
C GLU A 12 -38.14 49.63 10.83
N LEU A 13 -39.30 48.96 10.74
CA LEU A 13 -39.40 47.52 10.63
C LEU A 13 -38.86 47.02 9.27
N LEU A 14 -39.12 47.72 8.17
CA LEU A 14 -38.58 47.39 6.86
C LEU A 14 -37.06 47.51 6.80
N ILE A 15 -36.49 48.60 7.39
CA ILE A 15 -35.04 48.79 7.46
C ILE A 15 -34.40 47.68 8.33
N ALA A 16 -34.98 47.34 9.46
CA ALA A 16 -34.49 46.28 10.34
C ALA A 16 -34.50 44.91 9.64
N LEU A 17 -35.57 44.59 8.88
CA LEU A 17 -35.62 43.36 8.07
C LEU A 17 -34.58 43.35 6.97
N ALA A 18 -34.38 44.43 6.25
CA ALA A 18 -33.35 44.50 5.19
C ALA A 18 -31.95 44.32 5.75
N LEU A 19 -31.62 44.98 6.86
CA LEU A 19 -30.31 44.82 7.52
C LEU A 19 -30.13 43.42 8.09
N SER A 20 -31.16 42.83 8.70
CA SER A 20 -31.07 41.44 9.21
C SER A 20 -30.86 40.45 8.10
N LEU A 21 -31.46 40.64 6.93
CA LEU A 21 -31.27 39.77 5.75
C LEU A 21 -29.81 39.80 5.26
N ILE A 22 -29.20 41.00 5.20
CA ILE A 22 -27.80 41.16 4.79
C ILE A 22 -26.85 40.43 5.77
N VAL A 23 -27.10 40.57 7.08
CA VAL A 23 -26.30 39.91 8.11
C VAL A 23 -26.43 38.38 8.00
N VAL A 24 -27.65 37.86 7.85
CA VAL A 24 -27.90 36.43 7.69
C VAL A 24 -27.20 35.88 6.45
N LEU A 25 -27.27 36.59 5.30
CA LEU A 25 -26.56 36.18 4.08
C LEU A 25 -25.04 36.12 4.30
N GLY A 26 -24.47 37.10 5.02
CA GLY A 26 -23.04 37.08 5.36
C GLY A 26 -22.65 35.87 6.22
N VAL A 27 -23.43 35.56 7.26
CA VAL A 27 -23.20 34.41 8.14
C VAL A 27 -23.33 33.10 7.37
N VAL A 28 -24.32 32.96 6.50
CA VAL A 28 -24.51 31.76 5.66
C VAL A 28 -23.30 31.53 4.74
N GLN A 29 -22.78 32.58 4.11
CA GLN A 29 -21.58 32.46 3.24
C GLN A 29 -20.36 32.00 4.03
N VAL A 30 -20.11 32.56 5.21
CA VAL A 30 -19.00 32.13 6.08
C VAL A 30 -19.17 30.67 6.49
N PHE A 31 -20.38 30.25 6.85
CA PHE A 31 -20.68 28.88 7.22
C PHE A 31 -20.43 27.89 6.06
N ILE A 32 -20.87 28.24 4.85
CA ILE A 32 -20.63 27.40 3.65
C ILE A 32 -19.13 27.30 3.37
N ALA A 33 -18.38 28.40 3.43
CA ALA A 33 -16.93 28.39 3.22
C ALA A 33 -16.22 27.54 4.27
N ALA A 34 -16.55 27.66 5.53
CA ALA A 34 -16.00 26.86 6.63
C ALA A 34 -16.31 25.34 6.44
N LYS A 35 -17.57 25.05 6.09
CA LYS A 35 -17.97 23.65 5.78
C LYS A 35 -17.19 23.06 4.63
N ASN A 36 -17.02 23.79 3.53
CA ASN A 36 -16.27 23.31 2.37
C ASN A 36 -14.79 23.08 2.72
N THR A 37 -14.18 23.99 3.48
CA THR A 37 -12.80 23.82 3.98
C THR A 37 -12.68 22.57 4.86
N TYR A 38 -13.60 22.37 5.79
CA TYR A 38 -13.62 21.17 6.64
C TYR A 38 -13.72 19.89 5.81
N LEU A 39 -14.63 19.84 4.83
CA LEU A 39 -14.82 18.65 3.98
C LEU A 39 -13.60 18.36 3.12
N SER A 40 -12.92 19.38 2.58
CA SER A 40 -11.70 19.18 1.80
C SER A 40 -10.53 18.72 2.68
N GLN A 41 -10.36 19.29 3.88
CA GLN A 41 -9.34 18.83 4.82
C GLN A 41 -9.56 17.37 5.26
N ASN A 42 -10.81 17.00 5.54
CA ASN A 42 -11.16 15.63 5.90
C ASN A 42 -10.89 14.66 4.75
N ALA A 43 -11.22 15.01 3.51
CA ALA A 43 -10.92 14.20 2.33
C ALA A 43 -9.40 14.01 2.16
N ALA A 44 -8.60 15.08 2.29
CA ALA A 44 -7.14 14.98 2.22
C ALA A 44 -6.55 14.10 3.34
N ALA A 45 -7.07 14.21 4.57
CA ALA A 45 -6.63 13.40 5.70
C ALA A 45 -6.92 11.91 5.46
N ASN A 46 -8.10 11.55 4.97
CA ASN A 46 -8.45 10.18 4.66
C ASN A 46 -7.53 9.60 3.57
N MET A 47 -7.25 10.35 2.50
CA MET A 47 -6.32 9.92 1.45
C MET A 47 -4.91 9.67 2.01
N GLN A 48 -4.43 10.50 2.94
CA GLN A 48 -3.13 10.30 3.59
C GLN A 48 -3.11 9.06 4.48
N GLU A 49 -4.19 8.81 5.23
CA GLU A 49 -4.31 7.63 6.09
C GLU A 49 -4.34 6.34 5.27
N ASP A 50 -5.16 6.30 4.21
CA ASP A 50 -5.26 5.16 3.29
C ASP A 50 -3.93 4.86 2.62
N ALA A 51 -3.26 5.89 2.08
CA ALA A 51 -1.95 5.73 1.46
C ALA A 51 -0.90 5.24 2.46
N ARG A 52 -0.87 5.81 3.67
CA ARG A 52 0.06 5.39 4.73
C ARG A 52 -0.16 3.93 5.13
N PHE A 53 -1.40 3.52 5.30
CA PHE A 53 -1.75 2.14 5.65
C PHE A 53 -1.24 1.17 4.58
N VAL A 54 -1.64 1.37 3.33
CA VAL A 54 -1.29 0.50 2.21
C VAL A 54 0.21 0.44 1.97
N LEU A 55 0.86 1.60 1.87
CA LEU A 55 2.30 1.67 1.59
C LEU A 55 3.12 1.10 2.74
N SER A 56 2.71 1.28 4.00
CA SER A 56 3.40 0.67 5.16
C SER A 56 3.31 -0.84 5.12
N LYS A 57 2.13 -1.40 4.80
CA LYS A 57 1.96 -2.84 4.64
C LYS A 57 2.85 -3.36 3.50
N MET A 58 2.83 -2.73 2.34
CA MET A 58 3.66 -3.15 1.20
C MET A 58 5.16 -3.07 1.51
N ILE A 59 5.62 -2.03 2.21
CA ILE A 59 7.03 -1.90 2.63
C ILE A 59 7.43 -3.07 3.54
N GLN A 60 6.57 -3.45 4.47
CA GLN A 60 6.83 -4.58 5.37
C GLN A 60 7.03 -5.87 4.57
N GLU A 61 6.14 -6.18 3.64
CA GLU A 61 6.23 -7.37 2.79
C GLU A 61 7.45 -7.32 1.85
N ILE A 62 7.74 -6.16 1.25
CA ILE A 62 8.90 -5.99 0.37
C ILE A 62 10.22 -6.23 1.13
N ARG A 63 10.32 -5.79 2.39
CA ARG A 63 11.52 -6.01 3.20
C ARG A 63 11.80 -7.48 3.50
N MET A 64 10.75 -8.31 3.47
CA MET A 64 10.84 -9.75 3.71
C MET A 64 11.02 -10.56 2.42
N VAL A 65 10.99 -9.91 1.24
CA VAL A 65 11.26 -10.57 -0.04
C VAL A 65 12.64 -11.19 -0.04
N GLY A 66 12.74 -12.45 -0.49
CA GLY A 66 14.00 -13.19 -0.53
C GLY A 66 14.40 -13.83 0.80
N MET A 67 13.63 -13.64 1.87
CA MET A 67 13.85 -14.36 3.13
C MET A 67 13.16 -15.73 3.06
N PHE A 68 13.95 -16.78 2.77
CA PHE A 68 13.44 -18.14 2.58
C PHE A 68 13.90 -19.12 3.66
N GLY A 69 14.63 -18.66 4.65
CA GLY A 69 15.18 -19.47 5.73
C GLY A 69 16.57 -19.02 6.14
N CYS A 70 17.31 -19.92 6.77
CA CYS A 70 18.64 -19.67 7.31
C CYS A 70 19.78 -20.13 6.39
N LEU A 71 19.48 -20.89 5.34
CA LEU A 71 20.48 -21.38 4.36
C LEU A 71 20.18 -20.82 2.98
N GLU A 72 21.22 -20.52 2.22
CA GLU A 72 21.13 -20.02 0.84
C GLU A 72 20.69 -21.13 -0.13
N THR A 73 21.25 -22.33 0.02
CA THR A 73 20.93 -23.47 -0.84
C THR A 73 19.70 -24.18 -0.29
N ILE A 74 18.63 -24.20 -1.09
CA ILE A 74 17.37 -24.85 -0.75
C ILE A 74 17.02 -25.84 -1.85
N THR A 75 16.86 -27.11 -1.48
CA THR A 75 16.40 -28.16 -2.41
C THR A 75 14.90 -27.98 -2.66
N ASP A 76 14.49 -27.91 -3.91
CA ASP A 76 13.08 -27.81 -4.28
C ASP A 76 12.44 -29.22 -4.36
N SER A 77 11.58 -29.52 -3.41
CA SER A 77 10.72 -30.71 -3.34
C SER A 77 9.24 -30.33 -3.39
N SER A 78 8.90 -29.15 -3.92
CA SER A 78 7.52 -28.76 -4.14
C SER A 78 6.89 -29.61 -5.25
N GLU A 79 5.58 -29.86 -5.16
CA GLU A 79 4.85 -30.73 -6.10
C GLU A 79 4.98 -30.29 -7.56
N LYS A 80 5.09 -28.98 -7.82
CA LYS A 80 5.23 -28.38 -9.15
C LYS A 80 6.66 -28.03 -9.51
N GLY A 81 7.62 -28.18 -8.60
CA GLY A 81 9.00 -27.72 -8.79
C GLY A 81 9.09 -26.22 -9.06
N ASP A 82 8.12 -25.43 -8.57
CA ASP A 82 7.99 -23.99 -8.87
C ASP A 82 8.59 -23.08 -7.80
N PHE A 83 9.06 -23.63 -6.68
CA PHE A 83 9.72 -22.87 -5.64
C PHE A 83 11.04 -22.29 -6.12
N HIS A 84 11.87 -23.08 -6.80
CA HIS A 84 13.18 -22.63 -7.28
C HIS A 84 13.08 -21.42 -8.22
N ALA A 85 12.16 -21.46 -9.18
CA ALA A 85 11.91 -20.32 -10.07
C ALA A 85 11.42 -19.08 -9.31
N SER A 86 10.63 -19.29 -8.27
CA SER A 86 10.12 -18.22 -7.39
C SER A 86 11.21 -17.64 -6.49
N GLN A 87 12.18 -18.46 -6.07
CA GLN A 87 13.36 -18.05 -5.31
C GLN A 87 14.28 -17.16 -6.13
N LEU A 88 14.53 -17.50 -7.39
CA LEU A 88 15.37 -16.71 -8.30
C LEU A 88 14.77 -15.35 -8.64
N THR A 89 13.43 -15.28 -8.78
CA THR A 89 12.69 -14.06 -9.11
C THR A 89 11.62 -13.73 -8.06
N PRO A 90 12.02 -13.41 -6.82
CA PRO A 90 11.07 -13.23 -5.72
C PRO A 90 10.29 -11.92 -5.80
N ILE A 91 10.66 -11.02 -6.71
CA ILE A 91 9.92 -9.80 -6.97
C ILE A 91 9.82 -9.55 -8.47
N ARG A 92 8.61 -9.26 -8.93
CA ARG A 92 8.33 -8.99 -10.34
C ARG A 92 7.23 -7.96 -10.48
N TRP A 93 7.42 -7.00 -11.39
CA TRP A 93 6.42 -6.05 -11.83
C TRP A 93 6.00 -6.34 -13.25
N ASP A 94 4.71 -6.47 -13.47
CA ASP A 94 4.09 -6.51 -14.79
C ASP A 94 3.50 -5.13 -15.07
N ASN A 95 4.17 -4.36 -15.91
CA ASN A 95 3.76 -3.00 -16.23
C ASN A 95 2.45 -2.97 -17.05
N GLY A 96 2.20 -3.96 -17.89
CA GLY A 96 0.96 -4.06 -18.69
C GLY A 96 -0.25 -4.41 -17.82
N GLY A 97 -0.10 -5.37 -16.95
CA GLY A 97 -1.13 -5.82 -16.02
C GLY A 97 -1.19 -5.02 -14.72
N ARG A 98 -0.32 -4.01 -14.52
CA ARG A 98 -0.22 -3.22 -13.27
C ARG A 98 -0.19 -4.12 -12.03
N LYS A 99 0.70 -5.11 -12.05
CA LYS A 99 0.72 -6.19 -11.07
C LYS A 99 2.10 -6.41 -10.47
N LEU A 100 2.21 -6.23 -9.16
CA LEU A 100 3.41 -6.53 -8.38
C LEU A 100 3.26 -7.90 -7.72
N THR A 101 4.18 -8.82 -8.02
CA THR A 101 4.25 -10.13 -7.37
C THR A 101 5.47 -10.18 -6.46
N LEU A 102 5.26 -10.60 -5.22
CA LEU A 102 6.29 -10.78 -4.19
C LEU A 102 6.28 -12.23 -3.72
N VAL A 103 7.46 -12.81 -3.50
CA VAL A 103 7.64 -14.07 -2.77
C VAL A 103 8.40 -13.73 -1.48
N THR A 104 7.77 -13.95 -0.36
CA THR A 104 8.21 -13.42 0.94
C THR A 104 7.95 -14.43 2.06
N ALA A 105 8.73 -14.35 3.13
CA ALA A 105 8.38 -15.06 4.35
C ALA A 105 7.03 -14.60 4.88
N ASP A 106 6.26 -15.53 5.42
CA ASP A 106 5.01 -15.22 6.10
C ASP A 106 5.28 -14.74 7.53
N VAL A 107 5.23 -13.42 7.72
CA VAL A 107 5.50 -12.79 9.03
C VAL A 107 4.26 -12.51 9.84
N GLY A 108 3.10 -12.88 9.39
CA GLY A 108 1.88 -12.40 10.05
C GLY A 108 0.75 -13.39 10.13
N GLY A 109 0.93 -14.61 10.54
CA GLY A 109 -0.11 -15.51 11.05
C GLY A 109 -1.58 -15.25 10.61
N ASN A 110 -1.81 -14.80 9.38
CA ASN A 110 -3.13 -14.41 8.89
C ASN A 110 -4.09 -15.61 8.68
N GLY A 111 -3.72 -16.79 9.20
CA GLY A 111 -4.53 -17.99 9.16
C GLY A 111 -4.62 -18.68 7.80
N ASP A 112 -4.14 -18.06 6.72
CA ASP A 112 -4.10 -18.67 5.41
C ASP A 112 -2.93 -19.66 5.29
N LYS A 113 -3.12 -20.73 4.52
CA LYS A 113 -2.04 -21.69 4.24
C LYS A 113 -0.93 -20.99 3.45
N PRO A 114 0.36 -21.22 3.79
CA PRO A 114 1.47 -20.76 2.98
C PRO A 114 1.49 -21.49 1.63
N ASP A 115 2.06 -20.84 0.60
CA ASP A 115 2.24 -21.48 -0.71
C ASP A 115 3.32 -22.57 -0.64
N TRP A 116 4.37 -22.31 0.15
CA TRP A 116 5.45 -23.26 0.42
C TRP A 116 5.88 -23.16 1.88
N THR A 117 6.51 -24.23 2.35
CA THR A 117 7.22 -24.26 3.63
C THR A 117 8.63 -24.76 3.40
N VAL A 118 9.61 -23.97 3.79
CA VAL A 118 11.00 -24.40 3.82
C VAL A 118 11.29 -24.98 5.21
N LEU A 119 11.68 -26.24 5.23
CA LEU A 119 12.17 -26.94 6.44
C LEU A 119 13.68 -26.95 6.43
N SER A 120 14.32 -26.50 7.50
CA SER A 120 15.78 -26.45 7.61
C SER A 120 16.25 -26.78 9.01
N ASP A 121 17.39 -27.47 9.10
CA ASP A 121 18.15 -27.66 10.35
C ASP A 121 19.08 -26.46 10.64
N CYS A 122 19.12 -25.48 9.75
CA CYS A 122 19.97 -24.29 9.80
C CYS A 122 21.47 -24.62 9.91
N ARG A 123 21.90 -25.77 9.40
CA ARG A 123 23.29 -26.21 9.36
C ARG A 123 23.67 -26.63 7.94
N ASP A 124 23.08 -27.73 7.47
CA ASP A 124 23.47 -28.36 6.21
C ASP A 124 22.28 -28.62 5.28
N ASN A 125 21.06 -28.71 5.81
CA ASN A 125 19.90 -29.16 5.05
C ASN A 125 18.78 -28.13 5.05
N SER A 126 18.29 -27.81 3.86
CA SER A 126 17.13 -26.96 3.67
C SER A 126 16.31 -27.47 2.46
N THR A 127 15.02 -27.71 2.66
CA THR A 127 14.15 -28.27 1.63
C THR A 127 12.80 -27.53 1.62
N ALA A 128 12.39 -27.09 0.43
CA ALA A 128 11.10 -26.45 0.19
C ALA A 128 10.04 -27.49 -0.20
N TYR A 129 8.89 -27.39 0.40
CA TYR A 129 7.70 -28.22 0.13
C TYR A 129 6.51 -27.36 -0.20
N SER A 130 5.58 -27.86 -0.97
CA SER A 130 4.28 -27.21 -1.19
C SER A 130 3.45 -27.15 0.09
N GLU A 131 2.72 -26.09 0.27
CA GLU A 131 1.81 -25.82 1.40
C GLU A 131 2.50 -25.80 2.78
N GLY A 132 1.69 -25.87 3.83
CA GLY A 132 2.15 -25.92 5.22
C GLY A 132 2.71 -27.29 5.60
N ARG A 133 3.90 -27.30 6.23
CA ARG A 133 4.51 -28.51 6.77
C ARG A 133 4.97 -28.32 8.20
N THR A 134 4.81 -29.37 9.02
CA THR A 134 5.31 -29.41 10.39
C THR A 134 6.77 -29.83 10.40
N PRO A 135 7.67 -29.11 11.08
CA PRO A 135 9.06 -29.48 11.19
C PRO A 135 9.25 -30.74 12.07
N ALA A 136 10.25 -31.55 11.72
CA ALA A 136 10.70 -32.65 12.58
C ALA A 136 11.60 -32.11 13.71
N ALA A 137 11.95 -32.97 14.67
CA ALA A 137 12.84 -32.60 15.76
C ALA A 137 14.19 -32.08 15.18
N GLY A 138 14.62 -30.91 15.64
CA GLY A 138 15.84 -30.24 15.17
C GLY A 138 15.69 -29.43 13.90
N GLN A 139 14.50 -29.36 13.30
CA GLN A 139 14.22 -28.51 12.14
C GLN A 139 13.38 -27.30 12.52
N GLN A 140 13.53 -26.23 11.75
CA GLN A 140 12.69 -25.04 11.76
C GLN A 140 11.87 -24.96 10.47
N ALA A 141 10.63 -24.46 10.58
CA ALA A 141 9.77 -24.23 9.44
C ALA A 141 9.71 -22.74 9.11
N PHE A 142 9.93 -22.42 7.85
CA PHE A 142 9.83 -21.08 7.31
C PHE A 142 8.68 -21.06 6.29
N PRO A 143 7.50 -20.56 6.69
CA PRO A 143 6.38 -20.44 5.77
C PRO A 143 6.64 -19.32 4.75
N ILE A 144 6.40 -19.60 3.48
CA ILE A 144 6.63 -18.69 2.35
C ILE A 144 5.34 -18.47 1.61
N ARG A 145 5.07 -17.21 1.26
CA ARG A 145 3.87 -16.79 0.53
C ARG A 145 4.21 -16.07 -0.76
N ARG A 146 3.35 -16.28 -1.75
CA ARG A 146 3.29 -15.47 -2.96
C ARG A 146 2.17 -14.42 -2.79
N LEU A 147 2.57 -13.18 -2.68
CA LEU A 147 1.64 -12.05 -2.61
C LEU A 147 1.56 -11.36 -3.97
N THR A 148 0.37 -10.93 -4.34
CA THR A 148 0.14 -10.19 -5.58
C THR A 148 -0.67 -8.95 -5.28
N TYR A 149 -0.12 -7.80 -5.63
CA TYR A 149 -0.81 -6.51 -5.63
C TYR A 149 -1.18 -6.16 -7.07
N SER A 150 -2.43 -5.83 -7.32
CA SER A 150 -2.91 -5.49 -8.67
C SER A 150 -3.78 -4.25 -8.63
N PHE A 151 -3.57 -3.37 -9.60
CA PHE A 151 -4.38 -2.17 -9.79
C PHE A 151 -5.40 -2.42 -10.90
N SER A 152 -6.68 -2.32 -10.58
CA SER A 152 -7.78 -2.41 -11.53
C SER A 152 -9.03 -1.72 -10.99
N ASN A 153 -9.86 -1.18 -11.87
CA ASN A 153 -11.13 -0.54 -11.53
C ASN A 153 -11.01 0.52 -10.40
N ASN A 154 -9.98 1.34 -10.46
CA ASN A 154 -9.69 2.36 -9.44
C ASN A 154 -9.48 1.79 -8.02
N GLN A 155 -9.07 0.54 -7.92
CA GLN A 155 -8.80 -0.16 -6.67
C GLN A 155 -7.40 -0.79 -6.70
N LEU A 156 -6.72 -0.76 -5.56
CA LEU A 156 -5.56 -1.60 -5.33
C LEU A 156 -5.99 -2.84 -4.54
N LEU A 157 -5.82 -3.99 -5.16
CA LEU A 157 -6.19 -5.28 -4.60
C LEU A 157 -4.93 -6.05 -4.15
N MET A 158 -5.07 -6.84 -3.11
CA MET A 158 -4.06 -7.80 -2.65
C MET A 158 -4.63 -9.22 -2.73
N LYS A 159 -3.79 -10.14 -3.18
CA LYS A 159 -4.07 -11.57 -3.20
C LYS A 159 -2.90 -12.32 -2.57
N GLY A 160 -3.16 -13.21 -1.63
CA GLY A 160 -2.21 -14.16 -1.08
C GLY A 160 -2.54 -15.58 -1.56
N GLY A 161 -1.55 -16.29 -2.11
CA GLY A 161 -1.69 -17.68 -2.53
C GLY A 161 -2.91 -17.94 -3.40
N ALA A 162 -3.72 -18.92 -3.01
CA ALA A 162 -4.95 -19.32 -3.68
C ALA A 162 -6.19 -18.48 -3.28
N ALA A 163 -6.07 -17.56 -2.31
CA ALA A 163 -7.19 -16.74 -1.85
C ALA A 163 -7.75 -15.82 -2.95
N ALA A 164 -9.01 -15.40 -2.81
CA ALA A 164 -9.59 -14.39 -3.69
C ALA A 164 -8.91 -13.02 -3.45
N PRO A 165 -8.76 -12.18 -4.49
CA PRO A 165 -8.26 -10.83 -4.30
C PRO A 165 -9.15 -10.02 -3.35
N GLN A 166 -8.54 -9.27 -2.44
CA GLN A 166 -9.22 -8.38 -1.51
C GLN A 166 -8.84 -6.94 -1.80
N VAL A 167 -9.79 -6.03 -1.70
CA VAL A 167 -9.54 -4.60 -1.88
C VAL A 167 -8.76 -4.08 -0.66
N LEU A 168 -7.62 -3.45 -0.90
CA LEU A 168 -6.83 -2.77 0.13
C LEU A 168 -7.19 -1.30 0.25
N VAL A 169 -7.39 -0.65 -0.89
CA VAL A 169 -7.79 0.75 -0.95
C VAL A 169 -8.55 1.03 -2.25
N ASP A 170 -9.56 1.86 -2.11
CA ASP A 170 -10.37 2.40 -3.20
C ASP A 170 -9.82 3.77 -3.67
N ASN A 171 -10.44 4.31 -4.73
CA ASN A 171 -10.14 5.66 -5.24
C ASN A 171 -8.68 5.83 -5.67
N VAL A 172 -8.11 4.80 -6.25
CA VAL A 172 -6.77 4.83 -6.84
C VAL A 172 -6.86 5.32 -8.28
N SER A 173 -6.13 6.39 -8.63
CA SER A 173 -6.01 6.86 -10.02
C SER A 173 -4.77 6.29 -10.72
N ALA A 174 -3.69 6.00 -9.96
CA ALA A 174 -2.49 5.36 -10.51
C ALA A 174 -1.74 4.54 -9.47
N PHE A 175 -1.13 3.45 -9.92
CA PHE A 175 -0.19 2.64 -9.14
C PHE A 175 0.98 2.23 -10.04
N ASP A 176 2.19 2.62 -9.65
CA ASP A 176 3.42 2.34 -10.37
C ASP A 176 4.52 1.81 -9.47
N VAL A 177 5.36 0.93 -10.04
CA VAL A 177 6.51 0.34 -9.36
C VAL A 177 7.76 0.54 -10.19
N SER A 178 8.83 0.96 -9.53
CA SER A 178 10.16 1.00 -10.13
C SER A 178 11.20 0.42 -9.19
N PHE A 179 12.23 -0.18 -9.76
CA PHE A 179 13.30 -0.86 -9.04
C PHE A 179 14.58 -0.03 -9.05
N GLY A 180 15.17 0.14 -7.89
CA GLY A 180 16.51 0.67 -7.75
C GLY A 180 17.51 -0.46 -8.06
N LEU A 181 18.27 -0.28 -9.13
CA LEU A 181 19.19 -1.28 -9.69
C LEU A 181 20.64 -0.92 -9.38
N ALA A 182 21.41 -1.87 -8.89
CA ALA A 182 22.85 -1.79 -8.77
C ALA A 182 23.52 -1.86 -10.15
N SER A 183 24.74 -1.37 -10.28
CA SER A 183 25.54 -1.49 -11.51
C SER A 183 26.15 -2.87 -11.64
N THR A 184 26.54 -3.48 -10.51
CA THR A 184 27.11 -4.84 -10.42
C THR A 184 26.44 -5.62 -9.31
N ALA A 185 26.62 -6.94 -9.30
CA ALA A 185 26.07 -7.83 -8.27
C ALA A 185 26.64 -7.54 -6.87
N THR A 186 27.85 -7.00 -6.79
CA THR A 186 28.55 -6.67 -5.54
C THR A 186 28.23 -5.28 -4.97
N ASP A 187 27.57 -4.41 -5.76
CA ASP A 187 27.21 -3.07 -5.29
C ASP A 187 26.06 -3.14 -4.30
N LEU A 188 26.23 -2.47 -3.16
CA LEU A 188 25.22 -2.40 -2.09
C LEU A 188 24.11 -1.38 -2.38
N ALA A 189 24.40 -0.36 -3.20
CA ALA A 189 23.50 0.75 -3.48
C ALA A 189 22.94 0.67 -4.89
N ALA A 190 21.72 1.18 -5.05
CA ALA A 190 21.12 1.38 -6.38
C ALA A 190 21.77 2.60 -7.06
N SER A 191 22.17 2.43 -8.32
CA SER A 191 22.73 3.51 -9.16
C SER A 191 21.68 4.16 -10.07
N ARG A 192 20.60 3.42 -10.40
CA ARG A 192 19.52 3.90 -11.28
C ARG A 192 18.18 3.27 -10.90
N TYR A 193 17.09 3.86 -11.40
CA TYR A 193 15.75 3.29 -11.27
C TYR A 193 15.19 2.87 -12.65
N GLY A 194 14.47 1.74 -12.67
CA GLY A 194 13.81 1.23 -13.87
C GLY A 194 12.63 0.34 -13.52
N SER A 195 11.63 0.27 -14.40
CA SER A 195 10.41 -0.52 -14.17
C SER A 195 10.53 -1.98 -14.61
N ASN A 196 11.51 -2.32 -15.47
CA ASN A 196 11.68 -3.67 -16.00
C ASN A 196 13.15 -4.08 -15.93
N PRO A 197 13.63 -4.61 -14.78
CA PRO A 197 14.99 -5.06 -14.63
C PRO A 197 15.25 -6.31 -15.49
N SER A 198 16.31 -6.29 -16.27
CA SER A 198 16.77 -7.47 -17.05
C SER A 198 17.34 -8.57 -16.14
N ASP A 199 17.94 -8.17 -15.03
CA ASP A 199 18.50 -9.06 -14.01
C ASP A 199 17.89 -8.76 -12.64
N PRO A 200 17.05 -9.65 -12.11
CA PRO A 200 16.45 -9.49 -10.78
C PRO A 200 17.49 -9.47 -9.64
N ALA A 201 18.69 -10.04 -9.84
CA ALA A 201 19.76 -10.07 -8.83
C ALA A 201 20.33 -8.67 -8.55
N LEU A 202 20.18 -7.73 -9.48
CA LEU A 202 20.65 -6.34 -9.33
C LEU A 202 19.66 -5.44 -8.55
N ILE A 203 18.47 -5.92 -8.20
CA ILE A 203 17.47 -5.12 -7.48
C ILE A 203 17.93 -4.93 -6.03
N ARG A 204 18.07 -3.67 -5.60
CA ARG A 204 18.45 -3.28 -4.22
C ARG A 204 17.31 -2.58 -3.48
N SER A 205 16.42 -1.93 -4.22
CA SER A 205 15.27 -1.25 -3.61
C SER A 205 14.08 -1.24 -4.56
N VAL A 206 12.91 -1.00 -3.98
CA VAL A 206 11.64 -0.86 -4.71
C VAL A 206 11.06 0.50 -4.37
N ARG A 207 10.75 1.29 -5.40
CA ARG A 207 9.97 2.51 -5.26
C ARG A 207 8.53 2.22 -5.66
N LEU A 208 7.61 2.54 -4.76
CA LEU A 208 6.18 2.50 -5.00
C LEU A 208 5.66 3.91 -5.17
N SER A 209 4.80 4.12 -6.15
CA SER A 209 4.07 5.36 -6.38
C SER A 209 2.58 5.06 -6.41
N LEU A 210 1.83 5.64 -5.49
CA LEU A 210 0.39 5.47 -5.36
C LEU A 210 -0.28 6.82 -5.46
N THR A 211 -1.19 6.99 -6.42
CA THR A 211 -1.99 8.21 -6.57
C THR A 211 -3.43 7.94 -6.21
N LEU A 212 -3.96 8.71 -5.26
CA LEU A 212 -5.34 8.64 -4.81
C LEU A 212 -6.09 9.88 -5.27
N PHE A 213 -7.40 9.73 -5.49
CA PHE A 213 -8.31 10.82 -5.86
C PHE A 213 -9.51 10.91 -4.90
N ASP A 214 -10.07 12.10 -4.75
CA ASP A 214 -11.34 12.28 -4.03
C ASP A 214 -12.52 12.15 -5.01
N PRO A 215 -13.43 11.16 -4.85
CA PRO A 215 -14.60 11.00 -5.71
C PRO A 215 -15.51 12.22 -5.78
N SER A 216 -15.46 13.08 -4.76
CA SER A 216 -16.24 14.32 -4.71
C SER A 216 -15.50 15.53 -5.27
N HIS A 217 -14.28 15.36 -5.77
CA HIS A 217 -13.43 16.41 -6.36
C HIS A 217 -13.23 17.64 -5.47
N ARG A 218 -13.22 17.48 -4.15
CA ARG A 218 -12.98 18.56 -3.17
C ARG A 218 -11.47 18.84 -3.02
N VAL A 219 -10.65 17.84 -3.34
CA VAL A 219 -9.19 17.88 -3.29
C VAL A 219 -8.67 17.31 -4.60
N SER A 220 -7.57 17.88 -5.10
CA SER A 220 -6.85 17.32 -6.24
C SER A 220 -6.20 15.98 -5.90
N ASP A 221 -5.94 15.17 -6.92
CA ASP A 221 -5.23 13.90 -6.79
C ASP A 221 -3.91 14.07 -6.04
N GLN A 222 -3.63 13.16 -5.13
CA GLN A 222 -2.41 13.17 -4.33
C GLN A 222 -1.56 11.93 -4.61
N THR A 223 -0.28 12.15 -4.92
CA THR A 223 0.68 11.09 -5.19
C THR A 223 1.60 10.88 -3.98
N PHE A 224 1.65 9.65 -3.51
CA PHE A 224 2.48 9.21 -2.39
C PHE A 224 3.59 8.30 -2.91
N ASN A 225 4.83 8.60 -2.55
CA ASN A 225 6.00 7.86 -2.98
C ASN A 225 6.74 7.31 -1.77
N VAL A 226 7.12 6.02 -1.83
CA VAL A 226 7.95 5.39 -0.81
C VAL A 226 9.00 4.52 -1.46
N VAL A 227 10.11 4.30 -0.75
CA VAL A 227 11.19 3.41 -1.17
C VAL A 227 11.45 2.39 -0.07
N ALA A 228 11.46 1.11 -0.42
CA ALA A 228 11.82 0.01 0.45
C ALA A 228 13.13 -0.65 -0.04
N ALA A 229 14.10 -0.82 0.85
CA ALA A 229 15.31 -1.57 0.54
C ALA A 229 15.08 -3.08 0.69
N LEU A 230 15.66 -3.87 -0.21
CA LEU A 230 15.66 -5.33 -0.18
C LEU A 230 16.90 -5.81 0.58
N ARG A 231 16.76 -6.08 1.88
CA ARG A 231 17.91 -6.46 2.73
C ARG A 231 18.42 -7.88 2.44
N ASN A 232 17.53 -8.80 2.11
CA ASN A 232 17.87 -10.21 1.92
C ASN A 232 18.44 -10.52 0.53
N ARG A 233 18.76 -9.51 -0.26
CA ARG A 233 19.39 -9.61 -1.58
C ARG A 233 20.65 -8.73 -1.68
N LEU A 234 21.18 -8.32 -0.57
CA LEU A 234 22.50 -7.70 -0.53
C LEU A 234 23.55 -8.81 -0.59
N PRO A 235 24.66 -8.59 -1.30
CA PRO A 235 25.77 -9.54 -1.39
C PRO A 235 26.45 -9.76 -0.03
#